data_23c904175e2d99fe9b07d2dd1ef45298
#
_entry.id   23c904175e2d99fe9b07d2dd1ef45298
#
_cell.length_a   1.000
_cell.length_b   1.000
_cell.length_c   1.000
_cell.angle_alpha   90.00
_cell.angle_beta   90.00
_cell.angle_gamma   90.00
#
_symmetry.space_group_name_H-M   'P 1'
#
loop_
_entity.id
_entity.type
_entity.pdbx_description
1 polymer ?
#
loop_
_entity_poly.entity_id
_entity_poly.type
_entity_poly.pdbx_seq_one_letter_code
_entity_poly.pdbx_strand_id
1 'polypeptide(L)'
;MKLLVALFLALSFLFGAVDLNKGSKEELMSIKGIGEAKAQAIIDYREKTPFYSIDDLENVKGFGAKTIQKIRKELVVETAKEQ
;
A
#
# COMPACT_ATOMS: atom_id res chain seq x y z
N MET A 1 19.08 20.52 -6.69
CA MET A 1 17.86 19.93 -7.23
C MET A 1 17.64 18.50 -6.76
N LYS A 2 18.66 17.64 -6.90
CA LYS A 2 18.51 16.25 -6.50
C LYS A 2 18.22 16.09 -5.01
N LEU A 3 18.85 16.92 -4.19
CA LEU A 3 18.62 16.86 -2.75
C LEU A 3 17.19 17.22 -2.40
N LEU A 4 16.63 18.22 -3.10
CA LEU A 4 15.26 18.62 -2.84
C LEU A 4 14.27 17.53 -3.21
N VAL A 5 14.53 16.85 -4.32
CA VAL A 5 13.65 15.77 -4.76
C VAL A 5 13.67 14.63 -3.74
N ALA A 6 14.86 14.26 -3.28
CA ALA A 6 14.98 13.18 -2.32
C ALA A 6 14.27 13.52 -1.02
N LEU A 7 14.41 14.76 -0.57
CA LEU A 7 13.76 15.19 0.67
C LEU A 7 12.24 15.17 0.51
N PHE A 8 11.77 15.61 -0.64
CA PHE A 8 10.34 15.64 -0.90
C PHE A 8 9.74 14.24 -0.88
N LEU A 9 10.44 13.27 -1.47
CA LEU A 9 9.97 11.90 -1.45
C LEU A 9 9.95 11.33 -0.04
N ALA A 10 10.96 11.66 0.75
CA ALA A 10 11.00 11.18 2.12
C ALA A 10 9.82 11.74 2.92
N LEU A 11 9.48 13.00 2.70
CA LEU A 11 8.33 13.59 3.38
C LEU A 11 7.03 12.93 2.97
N SER A 12 6.95 12.48 1.72
CA SER A 12 5.75 11.78 1.27
C SER A 12 5.53 10.50 2.04
N PHE A 13 6.61 9.79 2.35
CA PHE A 13 6.49 8.58 3.16
C PHE A 13 5.99 8.89 4.56
N LEU A 14 6.39 10.03 5.10
CA LEU A 14 6.01 10.38 6.46
C LEU A 14 4.54 10.79 6.57
N PHE A 15 4.03 11.43 5.54
CA PHE A 15 2.71 12.04 5.64
C PHE A 15 1.66 11.42 4.74
N GLY A 16 2.05 10.59 3.80
CA GLY A 16 1.10 10.04 2.85
C GLY A 16 0.74 8.62 3.19
N ALA A 17 -0.54 8.28 3.03
CA ALA A 17 -0.94 6.89 3.09
C ALA A 17 -0.46 6.19 1.83
N VAL A 18 -0.29 4.88 1.92
CA VAL A 18 0.20 4.10 0.80
C VAL A 18 -0.98 3.58 -0.01
N ASP A 19 -0.92 3.74 -1.31
CA ASP A 19 -1.98 3.28 -2.22
C ASP A 19 -1.76 1.81 -2.55
N LEU A 20 -2.77 1.00 -2.30
CA LEU A 20 -2.66 -0.44 -2.57
C LEU A 20 -2.43 -0.74 -4.04
N ASN A 21 -2.95 0.09 -4.93
CA ASN A 21 -2.81 -0.14 -6.36
C ASN A 21 -1.53 0.43 -6.95
N LYS A 22 -0.97 1.46 -6.33
CA LYS A 22 0.14 2.20 -6.94
C LYS A 22 1.40 2.21 -6.09
N GLY A 23 1.30 1.88 -4.81
CA GLY A 23 2.46 1.92 -3.95
C GLY A 23 3.55 0.96 -4.40
N SER A 24 4.79 1.37 -4.24
CA SER A 24 5.91 0.49 -4.53
C SER A 24 6.04 -0.56 -3.44
N LYS A 25 6.84 -1.59 -3.73
CA LYS A 25 7.07 -2.61 -2.72
C LYS A 25 7.68 -1.99 -1.47
N GLU A 26 8.61 -1.07 -1.65
CA GLU A 26 9.24 -0.40 -0.52
C GLU A 26 8.25 0.42 0.28
N GLU A 27 7.36 1.10 -0.40
CA GLU A 27 6.33 1.87 0.30
C GLU A 27 5.41 0.96 1.10
N LEU A 28 5.02 -0.16 0.52
CA LEU A 28 4.18 -1.10 1.24
C LEU A 28 4.89 -1.65 2.45
N MET A 29 6.18 -1.93 2.32
CA MET A 29 6.95 -2.46 3.43
C MET A 29 7.22 -1.43 4.52
N SER A 30 7.03 -0.16 4.23
CA SER A 30 7.18 0.86 5.25
C SER A 30 6.05 0.82 6.28
N ILE A 31 4.98 0.13 5.96
CA ILE A 31 3.86 -0.02 6.88
C ILE A 31 4.22 -1.11 7.89
N LYS A 32 4.10 -0.77 9.17
CA LYS A 32 4.42 -1.73 10.21
C LYS A 32 3.50 -2.95 10.09
N GLY A 33 4.10 -4.11 10.01
CA GLY A 33 3.32 -5.33 9.85
C GLY A 33 3.31 -5.87 8.44
N ILE A 34 3.81 -5.11 7.48
CA ILE A 34 3.91 -5.60 6.10
C ILE A 34 5.38 -5.82 5.78
N GLY A 35 5.77 -7.08 5.79
CA GLY A 35 7.12 -7.45 5.38
C GLY A 35 7.17 -7.75 3.90
N GLU A 36 8.29 -8.31 3.47
CA GLU A 36 8.49 -8.54 2.06
C GLU A 36 7.46 -9.48 1.45
N ALA A 37 7.15 -10.59 2.15
CA ALA A 37 6.21 -11.55 1.61
C ALA A 37 4.81 -10.96 1.43
N LYS A 38 4.37 -10.19 2.42
CA LYS A 38 3.06 -9.57 2.32
C LYS A 38 3.02 -8.48 1.25
N ALA A 39 4.09 -7.71 1.15
CA ALA A 39 4.15 -6.69 0.10
C ALA A 39 4.11 -7.33 -1.27
N GLN A 40 4.85 -8.41 -1.45
CA GLN A 40 4.84 -9.09 -2.73
C GLN A 40 3.46 -9.68 -3.04
N ALA A 41 2.78 -10.19 -2.02
CA ALA A 41 1.44 -10.73 -2.23
C ALA A 41 0.47 -9.65 -2.68
N ILE A 42 0.59 -8.44 -2.15
CA ILE A 42 -0.24 -7.33 -2.60
C ILE A 42 0.04 -7.02 -4.07
N ILE A 43 1.32 -6.98 -4.43
CA ILE A 43 1.70 -6.66 -5.80
C ILE A 43 1.18 -7.73 -6.76
N ASP A 44 1.32 -8.98 -6.38
CA ASP A 44 0.83 -10.07 -7.22
C ASP A 44 -0.68 -10.01 -7.40
N TYR A 45 -1.39 -9.70 -6.32
CA TYR A 45 -2.84 -9.62 -6.39
C TYR A 45 -3.30 -8.50 -7.31
N ARG A 46 -2.69 -7.31 -7.16
CA ARG A 46 -3.16 -6.16 -7.94
C ARG A 46 -2.84 -6.28 -9.42
N GLU A 47 -1.91 -7.14 -9.77
CA GLU A 47 -1.62 -7.38 -11.18
C GLU A 47 -2.74 -8.17 -11.86
N LYS A 48 -3.50 -8.89 -11.09
CA LYS A 48 -4.62 -9.67 -11.63
C LYS A 48 -5.94 -8.92 -11.52
N THR A 49 -6.10 -8.19 -10.44
CA THR A 49 -7.33 -7.43 -10.23
C THR A 49 -6.99 -6.27 -9.31
N PRO A 50 -7.41 -5.05 -9.65
CA PRO A 50 -7.11 -3.91 -8.80
C PRO A 50 -7.87 -4.00 -7.48
N PHE A 51 -7.36 -3.29 -6.49
CA PHE A 51 -8.09 -3.13 -5.23
C PHE A 51 -9.16 -2.06 -5.42
N TYR A 52 -10.36 -2.37 -5.02
CA TYR A 52 -11.47 -1.41 -5.06
C TYR A 52 -11.77 -0.87 -3.67
N SER A 53 -11.30 -1.55 -2.64
CA SER A 53 -11.44 -1.08 -1.28
C SER A 53 -10.31 -1.69 -0.46
N ILE A 54 -10.07 -1.11 0.70
CA ILE A 54 -9.05 -1.66 1.60
C ILE A 54 -9.46 -3.05 2.06
N ASP A 55 -10.76 -3.29 2.18
CA ASP A 55 -11.23 -4.60 2.61
C ASP A 55 -10.89 -5.71 1.63
N ASP A 56 -10.58 -5.38 0.39
CA ASP A 56 -10.16 -6.40 -0.57
C ASP A 56 -8.87 -7.08 -0.15
N LEU A 57 -8.15 -6.52 0.81
CA LEU A 57 -6.98 -7.19 1.34
C LEU A 57 -7.30 -8.55 1.95
N GLU A 58 -8.55 -8.77 2.32
CA GLU A 58 -8.94 -10.07 2.83
C GLU A 58 -8.72 -11.17 1.81
N ASN A 59 -8.70 -10.80 0.53
CA ASN A 59 -8.45 -11.77 -0.54
C ASN A 59 -6.99 -12.04 -0.76
N VAL A 60 -6.11 -11.31 -0.09
CA VAL A 60 -4.68 -11.46 -0.27
C VAL A 60 -4.15 -12.39 0.80
N LYS A 61 -3.38 -13.38 0.38
CA LYS A 61 -2.81 -14.34 1.31
C LYS A 61 -1.97 -13.64 2.37
N GLY A 62 -2.19 -13.98 3.61
CA GLY A 62 -1.41 -13.41 4.70
C GLY A 62 -2.09 -12.26 5.42
N PHE A 63 -3.25 -11.82 4.94
CA PHE A 63 -3.98 -10.72 5.58
C PHE A 63 -5.28 -11.21 6.20
N GLY A 64 -5.37 -11.07 7.51
CA GLY A 64 -6.61 -11.36 8.20
C GLY A 64 -7.26 -10.08 8.65
N ALA A 65 -8.46 -10.20 9.20
CA ALA A 65 -9.22 -9.03 9.60
C ALA A 65 -8.49 -8.16 10.61
N LYS A 66 -7.80 -8.77 11.55
CA LYS A 66 -7.09 -8.01 12.57
C LYS A 66 -5.93 -7.22 12.00
N THR A 67 -5.19 -7.84 11.08
CA THR A 67 -4.08 -7.17 10.43
C THR A 67 -4.57 -5.97 9.63
N ILE A 68 -5.65 -6.18 8.88
CA ILE A 68 -6.22 -5.11 8.07
C ILE A 68 -6.66 -3.95 8.96
N GLN A 69 -7.29 -4.26 10.08
CA GLN A 69 -7.76 -3.23 10.99
C GLN A 69 -6.61 -2.38 11.52
N LYS A 70 -5.48 -3.02 11.79
CA LYS A 70 -4.32 -2.29 12.33
C LYS A 70 -3.69 -1.35 11.32
N ILE A 71 -3.73 -1.71 10.03
CA ILE A 71 -3.02 -0.93 9.03
C ILE A 71 -3.94 -0.09 8.16
N ARG A 72 -5.26 -0.22 8.35
CA ARG A 72 -6.23 0.45 7.49
C ARG A 72 -5.98 1.94 7.34
N LYS A 73 -5.65 2.62 8.42
CA LYS A 73 -5.47 4.06 8.38
C LYS A 73 -4.22 4.49 7.62
N GLU A 74 -3.35 3.55 7.32
CA GLU A 74 -2.13 3.88 6.58
C GLU A 74 -2.25 3.55 5.11
N LEU A 75 -3.45 3.16 4.67
CA LEU A 75 -3.69 2.74 3.30
C LEU A 75 -4.78 3.57 2.65
N VAL A 76 -4.67 3.70 1.34
CA VAL A 76 -5.73 4.28 0.53
C VAL A 76 -5.87 3.43 -0.71
N VAL A 77 -7.00 3.58 -1.38
CA VAL A 77 -7.24 2.91 -2.64
C VAL A 77 -7.75 3.93 -3.63
N GLU A 78 -6.98 4.13 -4.68
CA GLU A 78 -7.40 4.95 -5.80
C GLU A 78 -7.69 4.04 -6.98
N THR A 79 -8.84 4.20 -7.56
CA THR A 79 -9.22 3.38 -8.69
C THR A 79 -9.48 4.26 -9.90
N ALA A 80 -9.37 3.66 -11.08
CA ALA A 80 -9.56 4.43 -12.30
C ALA A 80 -10.95 4.97 -12.42
N LYS A 81 -11.91 4.33 -11.82
CA LYS A 81 -13.29 4.77 -11.92
C LYS A 81 -13.56 6.02 -11.11
N GLU A 82 -12.61 6.46 -10.34
CA GLU A 82 -12.74 7.67 -9.57
C GLU A 82 -12.77 8.93 -10.40
N GLN A 83 -12.39 8.83 -11.63
CA GLN A 83 -12.36 10.00 -12.49
C GLN A 83 -13.69 10.40 -13.03
#